data_4b4b0bd4f8d0d400568859ea9a15ae23
#
_entry.id   4b4b0bd4f8d0d400568859ea9a15ae23
#
_cell.length_a   1.000
_cell.length_b   1.000
_cell.length_c   1.000
_cell.angle_alpha   90.00
_cell.angle_beta   90.00
_cell.angle_gamma   90.00
#
_symmetry.space_group_name_H-M   'P 1'
#
loop_
_entity.id
_entity.type
_entity.pdbx_description
1 polymer ?
#
loop_
_entity_poly.entity_id
_entity_poly.type
_entity_poly.pdbx_seq_one_letter_code
_entity_poly.pdbx_strand_id
1 'polypeptide(L)'
;NMYKELIEDQTDIKVKLKPNFGKTTFLYQALKSGDIDLYPEFTGTITSSLLKNPPKVSNNPKQVYNLAKNGILKQDKLSLLSPMAYQNTYAVAVKKDYAEANQLKNISDLKKLDKLKAGFTLEFKDREDGSIGLQKHYGLNLDISTLEPALRYQAINSKDVNIIDAYSTDSELIQYQLQILKDDKHLFPPYQGAPLLRQDTIKKYPQVKKALNKLAGHITEKEMQEMNYQVAVKHKSAATVAKQYLKAHHI
;
A
#
# COMPACT_ATOMS: atom_id res chain seq x y z
N ASN A 1 -13.00 -4.87 5.99
CA ASN A 1 -13.57 -4.79 7.36
C ASN A 1 -13.59 -3.35 7.88
N MET A 2 -12.50 -2.57 7.87
CA MET A 2 -12.45 -1.20 8.41
C MET A 2 -13.64 -0.33 7.95
N TYR A 3 -13.90 -0.26 6.65
CA TYR A 3 -15.03 0.51 6.11
C TYR A 3 -16.39 0.00 6.59
N LYS A 4 -16.55 -1.33 6.68
CA LYS A 4 -17.79 -1.93 7.18
C LYS A 4 -18.05 -1.51 8.62
N GLU A 5 -17.07 -1.74 9.48
CA GLU A 5 -17.22 -1.43 10.91
C GLU A 5 -17.54 0.06 11.13
N LEU A 6 -16.84 0.95 10.40
CA LEU A 6 -17.07 2.38 10.51
C LEU A 6 -18.45 2.82 9.98
N ILE A 7 -18.89 2.30 8.84
CA ILE A 7 -20.20 2.64 8.28
C ILE A 7 -21.32 2.14 9.21
N GLU A 8 -21.22 0.91 9.68
CA GLU A 8 -22.25 0.32 10.56
C GLU A 8 -22.28 0.94 11.96
N ASP A 9 -21.14 1.45 12.47
CA ASP A 9 -21.07 2.19 13.73
C ASP A 9 -21.68 3.59 13.63
N GLN A 10 -21.47 4.27 12.51
CA GLN A 10 -21.84 5.65 12.31
C GLN A 10 -23.21 5.85 11.63
N THR A 11 -23.83 4.77 11.15
CA THR A 11 -25.10 4.82 10.39
C THR A 11 -25.92 3.55 10.61
N ASP A 12 -27.21 3.57 10.22
CA ASP A 12 -28.08 2.38 10.22
C ASP A 12 -27.88 1.47 8.99
N ILE A 13 -26.89 1.76 8.15
CA ILE A 13 -26.64 1.01 6.93
C ILE A 13 -25.91 -0.28 7.27
N LYS A 14 -26.42 -1.40 6.74
CA LYS A 14 -25.75 -2.71 6.81
C LYS A 14 -24.84 -2.92 5.61
N VAL A 15 -23.61 -3.32 5.88
CA VAL A 15 -22.57 -3.52 4.86
C VAL A 15 -22.31 -5.02 4.65
N LYS A 16 -22.54 -5.49 3.43
CA LYS A 16 -22.20 -6.86 3.02
C LYS A 16 -20.79 -6.90 2.46
N LEU A 17 -19.91 -7.64 3.11
CA LEU A 17 -18.57 -7.89 2.60
C LEU A 17 -18.59 -8.91 1.45
N LYS A 18 -17.80 -8.63 0.42
CA LYS A 18 -17.48 -9.57 -0.66
C LYS A 18 -15.97 -9.78 -0.69
N PRO A 19 -15.41 -10.62 0.21
CA PRO A 19 -13.98 -10.88 0.27
C PRO A 19 -13.53 -11.72 -0.94
N ASN A 20 -12.25 -11.64 -1.27
CA ASN A 20 -11.62 -12.42 -2.36
C ASN A 20 -12.29 -12.22 -3.73
N PHE A 21 -12.78 -11.02 -3.99
CA PHE A 21 -13.55 -10.69 -5.21
C PHE A 21 -12.67 -10.60 -6.47
N GLY A 22 -11.36 -10.72 -6.34
CA GLY A 22 -10.41 -10.73 -7.45
C GLY A 22 -9.41 -9.57 -7.43
N LYS A 23 -8.73 -9.42 -8.56
CA LYS A 23 -7.72 -8.36 -8.75
C LYS A 23 -8.37 -7.02 -9.10
N THR A 24 -7.58 -5.95 -9.13
CA THR A 24 -7.98 -4.56 -9.43
C THR A 24 -8.95 -4.44 -10.61
N THR A 25 -8.65 -5.10 -11.73
CA THR A 25 -9.52 -5.02 -12.93
C THR A 25 -10.92 -5.55 -12.67
N PHE A 26 -11.06 -6.66 -11.94
CA PHE A 26 -12.38 -7.22 -11.57
C PHE A 26 -13.14 -6.33 -10.60
N LEU A 27 -12.45 -5.83 -9.56
CA LEU A 27 -13.04 -4.90 -8.58
C LEU A 27 -13.54 -3.62 -9.26
N TYR A 28 -12.73 -3.07 -10.15
CA TYR A 28 -13.08 -1.86 -10.89
C TYR A 28 -14.30 -2.07 -11.81
N GLN A 29 -14.37 -3.18 -12.54
CA GLN A 29 -15.53 -3.50 -13.36
C GLN A 29 -16.77 -3.75 -12.50
N ALA A 30 -16.65 -4.48 -11.40
CA ALA A 30 -17.75 -4.74 -10.47
C ALA A 30 -18.28 -3.44 -9.81
N LEU A 31 -17.41 -2.48 -9.53
CA LEU A 31 -17.83 -1.17 -9.05
C LEU A 31 -18.62 -0.41 -10.12
N LYS A 32 -18.18 -0.44 -11.37
CA LYS A 32 -18.85 0.21 -12.50
C LYS A 32 -20.19 -0.43 -12.85
N SER A 33 -20.28 -1.77 -12.79
CA SER A 33 -21.54 -2.51 -13.06
C SER A 33 -22.55 -2.41 -11.92
N GLY A 34 -22.12 -2.03 -10.72
CA GLY A 34 -22.97 -1.97 -9.54
C GLY A 34 -23.02 -3.26 -8.72
N ASP A 35 -22.18 -4.23 -9.03
CA ASP A 35 -22.06 -5.48 -8.25
C ASP A 35 -21.47 -5.25 -6.86
N ILE A 36 -20.66 -4.20 -6.71
CA ILE A 36 -20.18 -3.64 -5.45
C ILE A 36 -20.40 -2.14 -5.44
N ASP A 37 -20.44 -1.53 -4.24
CA ASP A 37 -20.72 -0.10 -4.06
C ASP A 37 -19.46 0.71 -3.77
N LEU A 38 -18.46 0.06 -3.17
CA LEU A 38 -17.18 0.66 -2.81
C LEU A 38 -16.09 -0.38 -2.56
N TYR A 39 -14.84 0.02 -2.73
CA TYR A 39 -13.67 -0.74 -2.28
C TYR A 39 -12.48 0.21 -2.02
N PRO A 40 -11.45 -0.24 -1.26
CA PRO A 40 -10.21 0.52 -1.12
C PRO A 40 -9.39 0.44 -2.40
N GLU A 41 -9.07 1.58 -2.99
CA GLU A 41 -8.20 1.67 -4.16
C GLU A 41 -6.98 2.54 -3.85
N PHE A 42 -5.97 2.47 -4.69
CA PHE A 42 -4.73 3.21 -4.52
C PHE A 42 -4.56 4.27 -5.61
N THR A 43 -4.09 5.45 -5.22
CA THR A 43 -3.96 6.60 -6.13
C THR A 43 -3.07 6.30 -7.33
N GLY A 44 -1.94 5.62 -7.11
CA GLY A 44 -1.03 5.20 -8.18
C GLY A 44 -1.64 4.19 -9.14
N THR A 45 -2.46 3.25 -8.65
CA THR A 45 -3.18 2.28 -9.48
C THR A 45 -4.18 2.99 -10.39
N ILE A 46 -4.91 3.97 -9.87
CA ILE A 46 -5.85 4.75 -10.70
C ILE A 46 -5.11 5.45 -11.83
N THR A 47 -4.05 6.20 -11.51
CA THR A 47 -3.32 6.99 -12.51
C THR A 47 -2.58 6.15 -13.54
N SER A 48 -2.06 4.98 -13.15
CA SER A 48 -1.25 4.14 -14.04
C SER A 48 -2.04 3.10 -14.83
N SER A 49 -3.16 2.61 -14.28
CA SER A 49 -3.81 1.40 -14.80
C SER A 49 -5.31 1.52 -15.07
N LEU A 50 -6.03 2.45 -14.41
CA LEU A 50 -7.47 2.58 -14.56
C LEU A 50 -7.88 3.72 -15.48
N LEU A 51 -7.10 4.78 -15.58
CA LEU A 51 -7.36 5.86 -16.52
C LEU A 51 -7.00 5.43 -17.95
N LYS A 52 -7.90 5.68 -18.91
CA LYS A 52 -7.66 5.39 -20.34
C LYS A 52 -6.48 6.16 -20.92
N ASN A 53 -6.28 7.39 -20.44
CA ASN A 53 -5.15 8.24 -20.77
C ASN A 53 -4.36 8.52 -19.49
N PRO A 54 -3.40 7.66 -19.13
CA PRO A 54 -2.60 7.83 -17.92
C PRO A 54 -1.87 9.18 -17.94
N PRO A 55 -2.05 10.02 -16.90
CA PRO A 55 -1.35 11.29 -16.83
C PRO A 55 0.13 11.05 -16.51
N LYS A 56 0.99 11.97 -16.94
CA LYS A 56 2.34 12.04 -16.40
C LYS A 56 2.28 12.44 -14.92
N VAL A 57 2.72 11.55 -14.06
CA VAL A 57 2.71 11.76 -12.61
C VAL A 57 4.11 12.12 -12.09
N SER A 58 4.14 12.92 -11.03
CA SER A 58 5.33 13.14 -10.20
C SER A 58 5.30 12.20 -8.99
N ASN A 59 6.36 12.25 -8.19
CA ASN A 59 6.40 11.54 -6.91
C ASN A 59 5.78 12.34 -5.75
N ASN A 60 4.97 13.36 -6.05
CA ASN A 60 4.23 14.13 -5.06
C ASN A 60 2.86 13.48 -4.78
N PRO A 61 2.61 12.94 -3.57
CA PRO A 61 1.37 12.23 -3.26
C PRO A 61 0.11 13.07 -3.47
N LYS A 62 0.14 14.36 -3.14
CA LYS A 62 -0.99 15.29 -3.32
C LYS A 62 -1.34 15.49 -4.79
N GLN A 63 -0.33 15.61 -5.65
CA GLN A 63 -0.53 15.73 -7.09
C GLN A 63 -1.12 14.45 -7.67
N VAL A 64 -0.58 13.29 -7.30
CA VAL A 64 -1.08 11.98 -7.76
C VAL A 64 -2.52 11.77 -7.31
N TYR A 65 -2.84 12.10 -6.06
CA TYR A 65 -4.23 12.04 -5.56
C TYR A 65 -5.18 12.93 -6.37
N ASN A 66 -4.82 14.18 -6.64
CA ASN A 66 -5.67 15.09 -7.41
C ASN A 66 -5.88 14.59 -8.85
N LEU A 67 -4.85 14.08 -9.50
CA LEU A 67 -4.95 13.49 -10.83
C LEU A 67 -5.85 12.24 -10.83
N ALA A 68 -5.69 11.36 -9.87
CA ALA A 68 -6.52 10.17 -9.69
C ALA A 68 -7.98 10.54 -9.47
N LYS A 69 -8.26 11.42 -8.50
CA LYS A 69 -9.60 11.87 -8.13
C LYS A 69 -10.34 12.51 -9.30
N ASN A 70 -9.71 13.47 -9.96
CA ASN A 70 -10.33 14.20 -11.05
C ASN A 70 -10.48 13.33 -12.30
N GLY A 71 -9.48 12.52 -12.60
CA GLY A 71 -9.48 11.61 -13.75
C GLY A 71 -10.57 10.56 -13.67
N ILE A 72 -10.68 9.86 -12.56
CA ILE A 72 -11.67 8.77 -12.40
C ILE A 72 -13.11 9.31 -12.30
N LEU A 73 -13.27 10.48 -11.69
CA LEU A 73 -14.57 11.17 -11.66
C LEU A 73 -15.05 11.57 -13.06
N LYS A 74 -14.15 12.15 -13.86
CA LYS A 74 -14.46 12.57 -15.23
C LYS A 74 -14.76 11.37 -16.13
N GLN A 75 -13.94 10.31 -16.01
CA GLN A 75 -14.01 9.15 -16.89
C GLN A 75 -15.23 8.26 -16.62
N ASP A 76 -15.46 7.88 -15.37
CA ASP A 76 -16.42 6.83 -15.00
C ASP A 76 -17.41 7.23 -13.90
N LYS A 77 -17.47 8.51 -13.52
CA LYS A 77 -18.35 9.02 -12.45
C LYS A 77 -18.13 8.30 -11.11
N LEU A 78 -16.89 7.92 -10.84
CA LEU A 78 -16.48 7.36 -9.57
C LEU A 78 -15.83 8.43 -8.68
N SER A 79 -16.10 8.38 -7.39
CA SER A 79 -15.57 9.32 -6.41
C SER A 79 -14.46 8.67 -5.59
N LEU A 80 -13.27 9.22 -5.68
CA LEU A 80 -12.17 8.91 -4.78
C LEU A 80 -12.25 9.85 -3.59
N LEU A 81 -12.48 9.31 -2.38
CA LEU A 81 -12.55 10.09 -1.15
C LEU A 81 -11.14 10.48 -0.67
N SER A 82 -11.07 11.22 0.42
CA SER A 82 -9.79 11.61 1.01
C SER A 82 -8.95 10.40 1.42
N PRO A 83 -7.64 10.40 1.15
CA PRO A 83 -6.79 9.24 1.41
C PRO A 83 -6.49 9.09 2.89
N MET A 84 -6.22 7.85 3.27
CA MET A 84 -5.58 7.50 4.54
C MET A 84 -4.09 7.90 4.49
N ALA A 85 -3.41 7.85 5.64
CA ALA A 85 -2.01 8.27 5.72
C ALA A 85 -1.04 7.26 5.08
N TYR A 86 -1.41 5.95 5.04
CA TYR A 86 -0.52 4.92 4.53
C TYR A 86 -0.44 4.89 2.99
N GLN A 87 0.69 4.45 2.54
CA GLN A 87 0.92 4.02 1.16
C GLN A 87 1.18 2.52 1.12
N ASN A 88 0.77 1.86 0.04
CA ASN A 88 1.10 0.47 -0.23
C ASN A 88 1.99 0.42 -1.48
N THR A 89 3.24 0.80 -1.31
CA THR A 89 4.24 0.92 -2.37
C THR A 89 5.34 -0.13 -2.21
N TYR A 90 6.15 -0.30 -3.25
CA TYR A 90 7.42 -0.99 -3.10
C TYR A 90 8.30 -0.32 -2.07
N ALA A 91 9.09 -1.12 -1.38
CA ALA A 91 10.06 -0.68 -0.40
C ALA A 91 11.31 -1.55 -0.46
N VAL A 92 12.43 -1.02 -0.01
CA VAL A 92 13.65 -1.77 0.26
C VAL A 92 13.73 -2.02 1.75
N ALA A 93 13.81 -3.28 2.14
CA ALA A 93 13.86 -3.70 3.53
C ALA A 93 15.19 -4.40 3.87
N VAL A 94 15.63 -4.18 5.09
CA VAL A 94 16.84 -4.76 5.70
C VAL A 94 16.51 -5.29 7.10
N LYS A 95 17.33 -6.18 7.66
CA LYS A 95 17.21 -6.54 9.08
C LYS A 95 17.52 -5.32 9.96
N LYS A 96 16.79 -5.15 11.06
CA LYS A 96 17.01 -4.04 12.00
C LYS A 96 18.44 -4.03 12.56
N ASP A 97 18.94 -5.18 12.98
CA ASP A 97 20.32 -5.32 13.49
C ASP A 97 21.36 -4.93 12.42
N TYR A 98 21.13 -5.31 11.16
CA TYR A 98 21.98 -4.92 10.03
C TYR A 98 21.93 -3.42 9.75
N ALA A 99 20.75 -2.81 9.82
CA ALA A 99 20.57 -1.38 9.64
C ALA A 99 21.28 -0.58 10.74
N GLU A 100 21.15 -1.00 12.00
CA GLU A 100 21.82 -0.38 13.15
C GLU A 100 23.35 -0.49 13.02
N ALA A 101 23.88 -1.66 12.75
CA ALA A 101 25.32 -1.93 12.64
C ALA A 101 25.97 -1.11 11.50
N ASN A 102 25.24 -0.85 10.40
CA ASN A 102 25.74 -0.11 9.25
C ASN A 102 25.18 1.32 9.15
N GLN A 103 24.45 1.80 10.16
CA GLN A 103 23.85 3.16 10.21
C GLN A 103 23.00 3.47 8.99
N LEU A 104 22.14 2.50 8.57
CA LEU A 104 21.28 2.62 7.41
C LEU A 104 19.92 3.23 7.81
N LYS A 105 19.56 4.34 7.21
CA LYS A 105 18.25 5.01 7.35
C LYS A 105 17.57 5.22 6.01
N ASN A 106 18.35 5.54 4.99
CA ASN A 106 17.91 5.84 3.64
C ASN A 106 18.42 4.78 2.66
N ILE A 107 17.78 4.66 1.51
CA ILE A 107 18.28 3.79 0.42
C ILE A 107 19.66 4.26 -0.04
N SER A 108 19.91 5.58 -0.07
CA SER A 108 21.22 6.15 -0.39
C SER A 108 22.35 5.66 0.51
N ASP A 109 22.05 5.30 1.77
CA ASP A 109 23.05 4.82 2.71
C ASP A 109 23.65 3.47 2.29
N LEU A 110 22.94 2.68 1.52
CA LEU A 110 23.41 1.40 1.00
C LEU A 110 24.65 1.54 0.10
N LYS A 111 24.85 2.72 -0.48
CA LYS A 111 26.02 3.00 -1.34
C LYS A 111 27.36 2.93 -0.57
N LYS A 112 27.32 3.03 0.76
CA LYS A 112 28.52 2.88 1.61
C LYS A 112 29.03 1.44 1.66
N LEU A 113 28.21 0.50 1.21
CA LEU A 113 28.52 -0.94 1.24
C LEU A 113 28.98 -1.40 -0.14
N ASP A 114 30.11 -2.10 -0.20
CA ASP A 114 30.78 -2.42 -1.47
C ASP A 114 29.97 -3.36 -2.35
N LYS A 115 29.37 -4.40 -1.76
CA LYS A 115 28.55 -5.37 -2.48
C LYS A 115 27.38 -5.80 -1.64
N LEU A 116 26.18 -5.65 -2.21
CA LEU A 116 24.93 -6.02 -1.58
C LEU A 116 24.34 -7.25 -2.23
N LYS A 117 24.12 -8.29 -1.45
CA LYS A 117 23.31 -9.44 -1.87
C LYS A 117 21.84 -9.06 -1.76
N ALA A 118 21.15 -9.04 -2.88
CA ALA A 118 19.75 -8.67 -2.98
C ALA A 118 18.88 -9.89 -3.31
N GLY A 119 17.85 -10.13 -2.53
CA GLY A 119 16.83 -11.14 -2.81
C GLY A 119 15.56 -10.45 -3.31
N PHE A 120 15.36 -10.38 -4.62
CA PHE A 120 14.23 -9.66 -5.22
C PHE A 120 13.25 -10.61 -5.89
N THR A 121 11.98 -10.22 -5.88
CA THR A 121 10.97 -10.90 -6.71
C THR A 121 11.27 -10.65 -8.19
N LEU A 122 10.83 -11.57 -9.06
CA LEU A 122 11.02 -11.44 -10.50
C LEU A 122 10.39 -10.15 -11.01
N GLU A 123 9.19 -9.81 -10.51
CA GLU A 123 8.51 -8.57 -10.89
C GLU A 123 9.34 -7.33 -10.53
N PHE A 124 9.84 -7.24 -9.30
CA PHE A 124 10.64 -6.09 -8.85
C PHE A 124 11.98 -5.96 -9.59
N LYS A 125 12.60 -7.10 -9.90
CA LYS A 125 13.89 -7.16 -10.59
C LYS A 125 13.87 -6.45 -11.95
N ASP A 126 12.79 -6.62 -12.71
CA ASP A 126 12.71 -6.17 -14.11
C ASP A 126 12.04 -4.79 -14.29
N ARG A 127 11.77 -4.08 -13.18
CA ARG A 127 11.08 -2.78 -13.21
C ARG A 127 12.04 -1.59 -13.17
N GLU A 128 11.69 -0.53 -13.93
CA GLU A 128 12.39 0.77 -13.85
C GLU A 128 12.11 1.48 -12.50
N ASP A 129 10.95 1.27 -11.90
CA ASP A 129 10.60 1.70 -10.54
C ASP A 129 10.88 0.60 -9.50
N GLY A 130 11.83 -0.26 -9.76
CA GLY A 130 12.30 -1.34 -8.92
C GLY A 130 13.82 -1.46 -8.94
N SER A 131 14.33 -2.67 -9.18
CA SER A 131 15.77 -2.96 -9.14
C SER A 131 16.57 -2.16 -10.16
N ILE A 132 16.05 -1.97 -11.37
CA ILE A 132 16.72 -1.17 -12.40
C ILE A 132 16.91 0.27 -11.90
N GLY A 133 15.87 0.86 -11.32
CA GLY A 133 15.93 2.20 -10.74
C GLY A 133 16.88 2.30 -9.54
N LEU A 134 16.92 1.28 -8.68
CA LEU A 134 17.88 1.24 -7.57
C LEU A 134 19.32 1.31 -8.07
N GLN A 135 19.65 0.57 -9.13
CA GLN A 135 21.00 0.60 -9.71
C GLN A 135 21.29 1.93 -10.40
N LYS A 136 20.35 2.49 -11.17
CA LYS A 136 20.54 3.73 -11.92
C LYS A 136 20.50 4.99 -11.05
N HIS A 137 19.41 5.15 -10.26
CA HIS A 137 19.17 6.39 -9.49
C HIS A 137 19.97 6.45 -8.18
N TYR A 138 20.13 5.30 -7.53
CA TYR A 138 20.90 5.22 -6.29
C TYR A 138 22.35 4.81 -6.49
N GLY A 139 22.71 4.31 -7.67
CA GLY A 139 24.06 3.87 -8.00
C GLY A 139 24.50 2.66 -7.17
N LEU A 140 23.57 1.74 -6.86
CA LEU A 140 23.85 0.57 -6.05
C LEU A 140 24.48 -0.55 -6.90
N ASN A 141 25.50 -1.21 -6.32
CA ASN A 141 26.07 -2.43 -6.87
C ASN A 141 25.40 -3.64 -6.21
N LEU A 142 24.52 -4.32 -6.95
CA LEU A 142 23.67 -5.39 -6.44
C LEU A 142 24.04 -6.74 -7.05
N ASP A 143 24.25 -7.73 -6.18
CA ASP A 143 24.31 -9.13 -6.54
C ASP A 143 22.89 -9.73 -6.33
N ILE A 144 22.14 -9.86 -7.41
CA ILE A 144 20.70 -10.12 -7.37
C ILE A 144 20.41 -11.60 -7.54
N SER A 145 19.76 -12.18 -6.54
CA SER A 145 19.07 -13.47 -6.62
C SER A 145 17.56 -13.24 -6.79
N THR A 146 16.95 -13.92 -7.76
CA THR A 146 15.50 -13.88 -7.94
C THR A 146 14.83 -14.89 -7.05
N LEU A 147 13.87 -14.47 -6.22
CA LEU A 147 13.20 -15.29 -5.23
C LEU A 147 11.67 -15.16 -5.35
N GLU A 148 10.98 -16.24 -5.00
CA GLU A 148 9.53 -16.19 -4.79
C GLU A 148 9.18 -15.27 -3.59
N PRO A 149 8.01 -14.62 -3.60
CA PRO A 149 7.64 -13.64 -2.58
C PRO A 149 7.81 -14.12 -1.13
N ALA A 150 7.41 -15.34 -0.82
CA ALA A 150 7.56 -15.89 0.53
C ALA A 150 9.02 -16.22 0.86
N LEU A 151 9.81 -16.66 -0.12
CA LEU A 151 11.18 -17.09 0.09
C LEU A 151 12.15 -15.93 0.35
N ARG A 152 11.86 -14.72 -0.17
CA ARG A 152 12.72 -13.55 0.09
C ARG A 152 12.78 -13.20 1.58
N TYR A 153 11.66 -13.34 2.30
CA TYR A 153 11.63 -13.10 3.75
C TYR A 153 12.43 -14.15 4.54
N GLN A 154 12.40 -15.39 4.09
CA GLN A 154 13.25 -16.46 4.68
C GLN A 154 14.72 -16.19 4.42
N ALA A 155 15.09 -15.81 3.20
CA ALA A 155 16.48 -15.54 2.80
C ALA A 155 17.09 -14.36 3.57
N ILE A 156 16.33 -13.28 3.82
CA ILE A 156 16.86 -12.18 4.64
C ILE A 156 16.92 -12.57 6.12
N ASN A 157 15.99 -13.38 6.59
CA ASN A 157 16.02 -13.85 7.98
C ASN A 157 17.21 -14.79 8.26
N SER A 158 17.57 -15.66 7.31
CA SER A 158 18.76 -16.53 7.39
C SER A 158 20.07 -15.83 7.06
N LYS A 159 20.02 -14.54 6.68
CA LYS A 159 21.17 -13.70 6.28
C LYS A 159 21.85 -14.14 4.99
N ASP A 160 21.13 -14.88 4.13
CA ASP A 160 21.62 -15.25 2.80
C ASP A 160 21.66 -14.03 1.86
N VAL A 161 20.79 -13.06 2.11
CA VAL A 161 20.77 -11.76 1.44
C VAL A 161 20.78 -10.62 2.46
N ASN A 162 21.23 -9.42 2.01
CA ASN A 162 21.31 -8.22 2.86
C ASN A 162 20.05 -7.35 2.74
N ILE A 163 19.47 -7.29 1.54
CA ILE A 163 18.30 -6.47 1.22
C ILE A 163 17.28 -7.29 0.44
N ILE A 164 16.01 -6.93 0.60
CA ILE A 164 14.90 -7.47 -0.19
C ILE A 164 13.98 -6.34 -0.67
N ASP A 165 13.22 -6.60 -1.74
CA ASP A 165 12.01 -5.81 -2.00
C ASP A 165 10.90 -6.27 -1.04
N ALA A 166 10.03 -5.36 -0.70
CA ALA A 166 8.84 -5.61 0.12
C ALA A 166 7.73 -4.64 -0.30
N TYR A 167 6.52 -4.87 0.20
CA TYR A 167 5.50 -3.83 0.21
C TYR A 167 5.51 -3.12 1.58
N SER A 168 5.28 -1.82 1.57
CA SER A 168 5.39 -0.97 2.77
C SER A 168 4.42 -1.32 3.91
N THR A 169 3.42 -2.16 3.65
CA THR A 169 2.42 -2.62 4.62
C THR A 169 2.50 -4.12 4.96
N ASP A 170 3.55 -4.81 4.50
CA ASP A 170 3.70 -6.25 4.72
C ASP A 170 3.83 -6.60 6.21
N SER A 171 3.08 -7.61 6.66
CA SER A 171 3.11 -8.11 8.04
C SER A 171 4.45 -8.74 8.42
N GLU A 172 5.16 -9.28 7.43
CA GLU A 172 6.48 -9.89 7.54
C GLU A 172 7.55 -8.90 7.98
N LEU A 173 7.35 -7.59 7.75
CA LEU A 173 8.25 -6.55 8.24
C LEU A 173 8.35 -6.58 9.78
N ILE A 174 7.23 -6.82 10.46
CA ILE A 174 7.20 -7.00 11.92
C ILE A 174 7.70 -8.40 12.30
N GLN A 175 7.18 -9.43 11.65
CA GLN A 175 7.48 -10.82 11.95
C GLN A 175 8.98 -11.12 11.93
N TYR A 176 9.69 -10.59 10.94
CA TYR A 176 11.13 -10.84 10.74
C TYR A 176 12.01 -9.69 11.23
N GLN A 177 11.45 -8.72 11.97
CA GLN A 177 12.18 -7.57 12.50
C GLN A 177 12.96 -6.83 11.41
N LEU A 178 12.25 -6.46 10.35
CA LEU A 178 12.79 -5.71 9.24
C LEU A 178 12.55 -4.20 9.42
N GLN A 179 13.43 -3.42 8.79
CA GLN A 179 13.32 -1.97 8.66
C GLN A 179 13.22 -1.61 7.20
N ILE A 180 12.23 -0.80 6.84
CA ILE A 180 12.17 -0.14 5.54
C ILE A 180 13.16 1.03 5.53
N LEU A 181 13.98 1.10 4.49
CA LEU A 181 14.83 2.26 4.23
C LEU A 181 14.02 3.35 3.51
N LYS A 182 14.23 4.59 3.93
CA LYS A 182 13.54 5.74 3.31
C LYS A 182 13.99 5.90 1.87
N ASP A 183 13.03 6.04 0.97
CA ASP A 183 13.26 6.37 -0.44
C ASP A 183 13.54 7.87 -0.59
N ASP A 184 14.77 8.27 -0.27
CA ASP A 184 15.20 9.68 -0.21
C ASP A 184 15.40 10.33 -1.59
N LYS A 185 15.41 9.55 -2.67
CA LYS A 185 15.42 10.04 -4.06
C LYS A 185 14.09 9.88 -4.78
N HIS A 186 13.04 9.46 -4.06
CA HIS A 186 11.67 9.33 -4.59
C HIS A 186 11.59 8.44 -5.86
N LEU A 187 12.20 7.26 -5.81
CA LEU A 187 12.14 6.28 -6.89
C LEU A 187 10.74 5.67 -7.01
N PHE A 188 10.13 5.34 -5.87
CA PHE A 188 8.84 4.66 -5.84
C PHE A 188 7.69 5.65 -5.99
N PRO A 189 6.74 5.43 -6.94
CA PRO A 189 5.58 6.30 -7.09
C PRO A 189 4.64 6.19 -5.89
N PRO A 190 3.84 7.26 -5.60
CA PRO A 190 2.87 7.24 -4.52
C PRO A 190 1.69 6.30 -4.79
N TYR A 191 1.32 5.51 -3.77
CA TYR A 191 0.15 4.62 -3.76
C TYR A 191 -0.63 4.79 -2.45
N GLN A 192 -1.27 5.95 -2.26
CA GLN A 192 -2.11 6.19 -1.08
C GLN A 192 -3.42 5.42 -1.16
N GLY A 193 -3.79 4.75 -0.08
CA GLY A 193 -5.07 4.05 0.03
C GLY A 193 -6.22 5.04 0.27
N ALA A 194 -7.30 4.92 -0.51
CA ALA A 194 -8.49 5.75 -0.37
C ALA A 194 -9.76 5.00 -0.75
N PRO A 195 -10.93 5.33 -0.16
CA PRO A 195 -12.19 4.74 -0.59
C PRO A 195 -12.58 5.22 -1.99
N LEU A 196 -12.90 4.27 -2.87
CA LEU A 196 -13.45 4.53 -4.21
C LEU A 196 -14.91 4.07 -4.25
N LEU A 197 -15.83 4.97 -4.61
CA LEU A 197 -17.28 4.75 -4.60
C LEU A 197 -17.92 5.22 -5.90
N ARG A 198 -19.08 4.64 -6.23
CA ARG A 198 -19.95 5.24 -7.25
C ARG A 198 -20.62 6.52 -6.74
N GLN A 199 -20.84 7.45 -7.65
CA GLN A 199 -21.56 8.70 -7.37
C GLN A 199 -23.03 8.49 -6.95
N ASP A 200 -23.70 7.50 -7.54
CA ASP A 200 -25.08 7.15 -7.19
C ASP A 200 -25.17 6.59 -5.75
N THR A 201 -24.20 5.82 -5.31
CA THR A 201 -24.09 5.37 -3.92
C THR A 201 -23.99 6.54 -2.95
N ILE A 202 -23.15 7.54 -3.28
CA ILE A 202 -22.99 8.74 -2.45
C ILE A 202 -24.29 9.58 -2.43
N LYS A 203 -24.97 9.70 -3.57
CA LYS A 203 -26.26 10.42 -3.65
C LYS A 203 -27.35 9.73 -2.82
N LYS A 204 -27.42 8.42 -2.89
CA LYS A 204 -28.41 7.61 -2.15
C LYS A 204 -28.11 7.53 -0.66
N TYR A 205 -26.82 7.45 -0.30
CA TYR A 205 -26.35 7.27 1.08
C TYR A 205 -25.24 8.28 1.43
N PRO A 206 -25.55 9.59 1.55
CA PRO A 206 -24.55 10.63 1.79
C PRO A 206 -23.80 10.44 3.12
N GLN A 207 -24.43 9.79 4.11
CA GLN A 207 -23.83 9.48 5.40
C GLN A 207 -22.64 8.50 5.27
N VAL A 208 -22.60 7.63 4.24
CA VAL A 208 -21.47 6.75 3.97
C VAL A 208 -20.19 7.55 3.68
N LYS A 209 -20.31 8.57 2.82
CA LYS A 209 -19.18 9.48 2.53
C LYS A 209 -18.69 10.19 3.79
N LYS A 210 -19.64 10.68 4.63
CA LYS A 210 -19.30 11.37 5.90
C LYS A 210 -18.57 10.42 6.85
N ALA A 211 -19.03 9.18 6.99
CA ALA A 211 -18.39 8.17 7.83
C ALA A 211 -16.98 7.85 7.32
N LEU A 212 -16.83 7.52 6.06
CA LEU A 212 -15.53 7.12 5.49
C LEU A 212 -14.48 8.25 5.52
N ASN A 213 -14.90 9.51 5.38
CA ASN A 213 -13.98 10.65 5.47
C ASN A 213 -13.36 10.83 6.87
N LYS A 214 -13.90 10.19 7.91
CA LYS A 214 -13.25 10.15 9.23
C LYS A 214 -11.92 9.40 9.22
N LEU A 215 -11.69 8.53 8.23
CA LEU A 215 -10.40 7.84 8.06
C LEU A 215 -9.34 8.70 7.34
N ALA A 216 -9.72 9.87 6.82
CA ALA A 216 -8.78 10.74 6.11
C ALA A 216 -7.59 11.12 6.99
N GLY A 217 -6.38 10.85 6.51
CA GLY A 217 -5.15 11.12 7.25
C GLY A 217 -4.86 10.19 8.45
N HIS A 218 -5.76 9.24 8.74
CA HIS A 218 -5.52 8.18 9.71
C HIS A 218 -4.87 6.96 9.03
N ILE A 219 -4.46 6.00 9.84
CA ILE A 219 -3.80 4.74 9.42
C ILE A 219 -2.47 5.02 8.70
N THR A 220 -1.41 5.13 9.46
CA THR A 220 -0.03 5.17 8.96
C THR A 220 0.43 3.81 8.42
N GLU A 221 1.54 3.75 7.66
CA GLU A 221 2.14 2.48 7.24
C GLU A 221 2.42 1.54 8.41
N LYS A 222 2.95 2.09 9.51
CA LYS A 222 3.25 1.32 10.72
C LYS A 222 1.99 0.72 11.36
N GLU A 223 0.93 1.49 11.45
CA GLU A 223 -0.36 1.01 11.97
C GLU A 223 -0.97 -0.05 11.05
N MET A 224 -0.83 0.11 9.72
CA MET A 224 -1.29 -0.89 8.77
C MET A 224 -0.46 -2.18 8.86
N GLN A 225 0.86 -2.08 8.98
CA GLN A 225 1.74 -3.24 9.23
C GLN A 225 1.31 -3.99 10.49
N GLU A 226 1.06 -3.26 11.60
CA GLU A 226 0.63 -3.86 12.85
C GLU A 226 -0.74 -4.54 12.73
N MET A 227 -1.72 -3.89 12.09
CA MET A 227 -3.03 -4.51 11.85
C MET A 227 -2.92 -5.76 10.97
N ASN A 228 -2.12 -5.71 9.90
CA ASN A 228 -1.87 -6.87 9.05
C ASN A 228 -1.18 -8.00 9.83
N TYR A 229 -0.23 -7.67 10.69
CA TYR A 229 0.44 -8.64 11.57
C TYR A 229 -0.53 -9.31 12.55
N GLN A 230 -1.43 -8.54 13.17
CA GLN A 230 -2.46 -9.08 14.06
C GLN A 230 -3.38 -10.07 13.33
N VAL A 231 -3.70 -9.82 12.07
CA VAL A 231 -4.55 -10.71 11.26
C VAL A 231 -3.77 -11.90 10.72
N ALA A 232 -2.67 -11.66 10.02
CA ALA A 232 -1.95 -12.70 9.28
C ALA A 232 -1.13 -13.62 10.18
N VAL A 233 -0.51 -13.10 11.24
CA VAL A 233 0.42 -13.84 12.09
C VAL A 233 -0.21 -14.21 13.44
N LYS A 234 -0.99 -13.28 14.05
CA LYS A 234 -1.68 -13.55 15.32
C LYS A 234 -3.08 -14.15 15.16
N HIS A 235 -3.52 -14.35 13.93
CA HIS A 235 -4.80 -14.99 13.58
C HIS A 235 -6.04 -14.34 14.20
N LYS A 236 -5.97 -13.04 14.52
CA LYS A 236 -7.15 -12.29 14.94
C LYS A 236 -8.07 -12.03 13.75
N SER A 237 -9.38 -11.97 13.98
CA SER A 237 -10.29 -11.59 12.91
C SER A 237 -10.07 -10.15 12.46
N ALA A 238 -10.12 -9.91 11.15
CA ALA A 238 -9.96 -8.56 10.60
C ALA A 238 -11.03 -7.58 11.11
N ALA A 239 -12.23 -8.07 11.44
CA ALA A 239 -13.28 -7.28 12.06
C ALA A 239 -12.89 -6.83 13.49
N THR A 240 -12.35 -7.74 14.28
CA THR A 240 -11.86 -7.42 15.65
C THR A 240 -10.76 -6.37 15.60
N VAL A 241 -9.77 -6.54 14.72
CA VAL A 241 -8.65 -5.59 14.58
C VAL A 241 -9.15 -4.21 14.12
N ALA A 242 -10.10 -4.17 13.18
CA ALA A 242 -10.70 -2.92 12.71
C ALA A 242 -11.45 -2.19 13.85
N LYS A 243 -12.28 -2.89 14.61
CA LYS A 243 -13.00 -2.31 15.77
C LYS A 243 -12.05 -1.77 16.82
N GLN A 244 -10.99 -2.51 17.15
CA GLN A 244 -9.98 -2.08 18.12
C GLN A 244 -9.29 -0.80 17.65
N TYR A 245 -8.93 -0.71 16.36
CA TYR A 245 -8.31 0.49 15.79
C TYR A 245 -9.25 1.71 15.90
N LEU A 246 -10.51 1.58 15.40
CA LEU A 246 -11.49 2.67 15.41
C LEU A 246 -11.74 3.18 16.84
N LYS A 247 -11.91 2.26 17.80
CA LYS A 247 -12.09 2.61 19.22
C LYS A 247 -10.89 3.34 19.80
N ALA A 248 -9.67 2.88 19.51
CA ALA A 248 -8.44 3.48 20.04
C ALA A 248 -8.19 4.89 19.49
N HIS A 249 -8.70 5.20 18.31
CA HIS A 249 -8.54 6.50 17.66
C HIS A 249 -9.78 7.41 17.75
N HIS A 250 -10.81 6.97 18.48
CA HIS A 250 -12.08 7.71 18.65
C HIS A 250 -12.75 8.10 17.32
N ILE A 251 -12.71 7.18 16.35
CA ILE A 251 -13.27 7.33 15.01
C ILE A 251 -14.63 6.66 14.93
#